data_4067626e486abce89e441b2c07e27d8f
#
_entry.id   4067626e486abce89e441b2c07e27d8f
#
_cell.length_a   1.000
_cell.length_b   1.000
_cell.length_c   1.000
_cell.angle_alpha   90.00
_cell.angle_beta   90.00
_cell.angle_gamma   90.00
#
_symmetry.space_group_name_H-M   'P 1'
#
loop_
_entity.id
_entity.type
_entity.pdbx_description
1 polymer ?
#
loop_
_entity_poly.entity_id
_entity_poly.type
_entity_poly.pdbx_seq_one_letter_code
_entity_poly.pdbx_strand_id
1 'polypeptide(L)'
;HSDLRRQRQMCIRDRGYSLKMVESLKQRTKKQLDKVYPSLKDMKVDYIWGGLIALTMNRVPDIGMINDKVFYAHGFSGHGVAFTGIAGKIIAENMISEKTKELEAFEKIKHHNFPGGRLFRMPLLVTISSMQRMMDIFNV
;
A
#
# COMPACT_ATOMS: atom_id res chain seq x y z
N HIS A 1 -10.07 1.69 -21.08
CA HIS A 1 -10.06 3.05 -20.47
C HIS A 1 -10.77 3.13 -19.12
N SER A 2 -11.82 2.31 -18.86
CA SER A 2 -12.55 2.29 -17.59
C SER A 2 -11.71 1.71 -16.43
N ASP A 3 -10.89 0.70 -16.69
CA ASP A 3 -10.15 -0.02 -15.67
C ASP A 3 -8.94 0.76 -15.16
N LEU A 4 -8.23 1.48 -16.02
CA LEU A 4 -7.18 2.42 -15.61
C LEU A 4 -7.70 3.58 -14.74
N ARG A 5 -8.95 4.02 -14.95
CA ARG A 5 -9.60 5.01 -14.08
C ARG A 5 -9.92 4.43 -12.70
N ARG A 6 -10.35 3.15 -12.63
CA ARG A 6 -10.64 2.47 -11.36
C ARG A 6 -9.38 2.31 -10.53
N GLN A 7 -8.26 1.94 -11.15
CA GLN A 7 -6.97 1.77 -10.48
C GLN A 7 -6.43 3.09 -9.91
N ARG A 8 -6.58 4.22 -10.62
CA ARG A 8 -6.23 5.56 -10.10
C ARG A 8 -7.05 5.98 -8.88
N GLN A 9 -8.22 5.38 -8.66
CA GLN A 9 -9.07 5.68 -7.51
C GLN A 9 -8.62 4.97 -6.23
N MET A 10 -7.78 3.94 -6.32
CA MET A 10 -7.22 3.23 -5.16
C MET A 10 -6.00 3.95 -4.57
N CYS A 11 -5.33 4.81 -5.32
CA CYS A 11 -4.24 5.63 -4.79
C CYS A 11 -4.81 6.77 -3.96
N ILE A 12 -4.36 6.89 -2.72
CA ILE A 12 -4.60 8.07 -1.89
C ILE A 12 -3.85 9.23 -2.56
N ARG A 13 -4.62 10.11 -3.21
CA ARG A 13 -4.06 11.22 -3.97
C ARG A 13 -3.45 12.25 -3.03
N ASP A 14 -2.24 12.66 -3.35
CA ASP A 14 -1.46 13.76 -2.82
C ASP A 14 -2.20 14.75 -1.92
N ARG A 15 -1.94 14.66 -0.63
CA ARG A 15 -1.87 15.83 0.21
C ARG A 15 -0.40 15.97 0.57
N GLY A 16 0.23 16.99 0.02
CA GLY A 16 1.61 17.30 0.35
C GLY A 16 1.81 17.26 1.86
N TYR A 17 2.82 16.55 2.30
CA TYR A 17 3.19 16.50 3.72
C TYR A 17 3.51 17.93 4.17
N SER A 18 2.69 18.49 5.07
CA SER A 18 3.04 19.76 5.69
C SER A 18 4.24 19.57 6.63
N LEU A 19 5.07 20.59 6.80
CA LEU A 19 6.20 20.55 7.74
C LEU A 19 5.78 20.12 9.15
N LYS A 20 4.59 20.53 9.60
CA LYS A 20 3.99 20.11 10.88
C LYS A 20 3.72 18.60 10.94
N MET A 21 3.28 18.00 9.82
CA MET A 21 3.03 16.56 9.73
C MET A 21 4.34 15.77 9.79
N VAL A 22 5.38 16.26 9.12
CA VAL A 22 6.72 15.67 9.15
C VAL A 22 7.30 15.69 10.56
N GLU A 23 7.17 16.81 11.29
CA GLU A 23 7.66 16.94 12.65
C GLU A 23 6.90 16.01 13.63
N SER A 24 5.57 15.94 13.53
CA SER A 24 4.78 15.01 14.35
C SER A 24 5.12 13.54 14.06
N LEU A 25 5.43 13.22 12.82
CA LEU A 25 5.87 11.88 12.40
C LEU A 25 7.24 11.56 13.01
N LYS A 26 8.17 12.52 12.96
CA LYS A 26 9.51 12.40 13.57
C LYS A 26 9.44 12.09 15.06
N GLN A 27 8.63 12.84 15.80
CA GLN A 27 8.45 12.63 17.23
C GLN A 27 7.85 11.25 17.55
N ARG A 28 6.83 10.80 16.79
CA ARG A 28 6.23 9.48 16.97
C ARG A 28 7.20 8.36 16.66
N THR A 29 7.93 8.48 15.55
CA THR A 29 8.93 7.49 15.12
C THR A 29 10.06 7.42 16.17
N LYS A 30 10.53 8.55 16.68
CA LYS A 30 11.55 8.60 17.74
C LYS A 30 11.09 7.88 19.00
N LYS A 31 9.86 8.15 19.46
CA LYS A 31 9.30 7.46 20.64
C LYS A 31 9.21 5.94 20.46
N GLN A 32 8.87 5.48 19.26
CA GLN A 32 8.83 4.06 18.96
C GLN A 32 10.24 3.45 18.92
N LEU A 33 11.19 4.16 18.28
CA LEU A 33 12.58 3.76 18.22
C LEU A 33 13.18 3.61 19.64
N ASP A 34 12.96 4.59 20.52
CA ASP A 34 13.45 4.59 21.89
C ASP A 34 12.86 3.44 22.74
N LYS A 35 11.62 3.05 22.42
CA LYS A 35 10.97 1.91 23.07
C LYS A 35 11.55 0.56 22.62
N VAL A 36 11.80 0.40 21.33
CA VAL A 36 12.28 -0.86 20.74
C VAL A 36 13.80 -1.02 20.91
N TYR A 37 14.52 0.09 20.83
CA TYR A 37 15.98 0.12 20.93
C TYR A 37 16.43 1.16 21.99
N PRO A 38 16.35 0.84 23.29
CA PRO A 38 16.72 1.78 24.36
C PRO A 38 18.18 2.28 24.27
N SER A 39 19.07 1.47 23.71
CA SER A 39 20.47 1.82 23.45
C SER A 39 20.68 2.95 22.44
N LEU A 40 19.66 3.25 21.62
CA LEU A 40 19.68 4.30 20.60
C LEU A 40 18.93 5.56 21.03
N LYS A 41 18.57 5.68 22.32
CA LYS A 41 17.74 6.78 22.84
C LYS A 41 18.34 8.16 22.60
N ASP A 42 19.66 8.27 22.67
CA ASP A 42 20.36 9.55 22.50
C ASP A 42 20.73 9.84 21.04
N MET A 43 20.40 8.93 20.11
CA MET A 43 20.65 9.14 18.69
C MET A 43 19.72 10.21 18.12
N LYS A 44 20.31 11.12 17.34
CA LYS A 44 19.59 12.11 16.57
C LYS A 44 19.03 11.50 15.29
N VAL A 45 17.77 11.78 14.99
CA VAL A 45 17.17 11.44 13.70
C VAL A 45 17.43 12.60 12.73
N ASP A 46 18.32 12.40 11.78
CA ASP A 46 18.68 13.42 10.80
C ASP A 46 17.64 13.53 9.69
N TYR A 47 17.18 12.39 9.18
CA TYR A 47 16.25 12.33 8.06
C TYR A 47 15.03 11.51 8.42
N ILE A 48 13.86 11.98 7.98
CA ILE A 48 12.61 11.25 7.99
C ILE A 48 11.82 11.59 6.73
N TRP A 49 11.22 10.59 6.15
CA TRP A 49 10.38 10.76 4.97
C TRP A 49 9.17 9.86 5.05
N GLY A 50 8.16 10.16 4.28
CA GLY A 50 6.98 9.34 4.12
C GLY A 50 6.67 9.15 2.64
N GLY A 51 5.82 8.19 2.34
CA GLY A 51 5.36 7.89 0.99
C GLY A 51 3.90 7.49 0.97
N LEU A 52 3.31 7.55 -0.20
CA LEU A 52 1.97 7.04 -0.43
C LEU A 52 2.05 5.55 -0.71
N ILE A 53 1.13 4.81 -0.15
CA ILE A 53 0.95 3.39 -0.44
C ILE A 53 -0.40 3.16 -1.12
N ALA A 54 -0.41 2.31 -2.14
CA ALA A 54 -1.63 1.84 -2.77
C ALA A 54 -2.17 0.64 -1.98
N LEU A 55 -3.35 0.81 -1.38
CA LEU A 55 -4.04 -0.24 -0.64
C LEU A 55 -5.16 -0.83 -1.49
N THR A 56 -5.16 -2.14 -1.64
CA THR A 56 -6.29 -2.91 -2.15
C THR A 56 -7.19 -3.34 -1.00
N MET A 57 -8.49 -3.55 -1.27
CA MET A 57 -9.43 -3.97 -0.22
C MET A 57 -9.08 -5.35 0.36
N ASN A 58 -8.65 -6.27 -0.48
CA ASN A 58 -8.24 -7.62 -0.12
C ASN A 58 -6.75 -7.74 0.26
N ARG A 59 -6.01 -6.63 0.24
CA ARG A 59 -4.57 -6.54 0.50
C ARG A 59 -3.67 -7.36 -0.44
N VAL A 60 -4.22 -7.92 -1.51
CA VAL A 60 -3.49 -8.66 -2.53
C VAL A 60 -3.03 -7.70 -3.62
N PRO A 61 -1.80 -7.83 -4.14
CA PRO A 61 -1.35 -7.05 -5.28
C PRO A 61 -2.23 -7.31 -6.52
N ASP A 62 -2.43 -6.27 -7.31
CA ASP A 62 -3.10 -6.35 -8.59
C ASP A 62 -2.04 -6.42 -9.69
N ILE A 63 -1.91 -7.61 -10.30
CA ILE A 63 -0.92 -7.93 -11.33
C ILE A 63 -1.67 -8.48 -12.54
N GLY A 64 -1.37 -7.97 -13.70
CA GLY A 64 -2.06 -8.39 -14.92
C GLY A 64 -1.51 -7.76 -16.18
N MET A 65 -2.28 -7.92 -17.26
CA MET A 65 -1.94 -7.40 -18.58
C MET A 65 -3.13 -6.69 -19.21
N ILE A 66 -2.87 -5.59 -19.91
CA ILE A 66 -3.87 -4.80 -20.62
C ILE A 66 -3.62 -4.92 -22.12
N ASN A 67 -4.67 -5.32 -22.88
CA ASN A 67 -4.63 -5.42 -24.32
C ASN A 67 -3.46 -6.24 -24.87
N ASP A 68 -3.05 -7.29 -24.16
CA ASP A 68 -1.95 -8.19 -24.49
C ASP A 68 -0.59 -7.50 -24.78
N LYS A 69 -0.41 -6.28 -24.28
CA LYS A 69 0.78 -5.47 -24.56
C LYS A 69 1.38 -4.78 -23.35
N VAL A 70 0.58 -4.47 -22.34
CA VAL A 70 1.01 -3.65 -21.20
C VAL A 70 0.84 -4.44 -19.92
N PHE A 71 1.95 -4.89 -19.33
CA PHE A 71 1.95 -5.48 -18.01
C PHE A 71 1.84 -4.41 -16.94
N TYR A 72 1.16 -4.72 -15.87
CA TYR A 72 1.06 -3.86 -14.70
C TYR A 72 1.19 -4.67 -13.41
N ALA A 73 1.75 -4.03 -12.39
CA ALA A 73 1.78 -4.55 -11.02
C ALA A 73 1.67 -3.38 -10.05
N HIS A 74 0.65 -3.37 -9.22
CA HIS A 74 0.41 -2.31 -8.25
C HIS A 74 -0.42 -2.80 -7.06
N GLY A 75 -0.77 -1.89 -6.12
CA GLY A 75 -1.62 -2.25 -4.99
C GLY A 75 -0.96 -3.15 -3.96
N PHE A 76 0.35 -3.05 -3.77
CA PHE A 76 1.11 -3.92 -2.88
C PHE A 76 0.78 -3.76 -1.38
N SER A 77 -0.08 -2.83 -1.02
CA SER A 77 -0.65 -2.67 0.33
C SER A 77 0.39 -2.60 1.47
N GLY A 78 1.57 -2.06 1.19
CA GLY A 78 2.70 -1.98 2.12
C GLY A 78 3.66 -3.18 2.08
N HIS A 79 3.36 -4.23 1.33
CA HIS A 79 4.20 -5.43 1.21
C HIS A 79 5.08 -5.44 -0.06
N GLY A 80 5.30 -4.27 -0.68
CA GLY A 80 6.02 -4.17 -1.96
C GLY A 80 7.40 -4.80 -1.95
N VAL A 81 8.18 -4.63 -0.87
CA VAL A 81 9.54 -5.20 -0.78
C VAL A 81 9.54 -6.72 -0.97
N ALA A 82 8.56 -7.42 -0.38
CA ALA A 82 8.45 -8.87 -0.52
C ALA A 82 7.86 -9.30 -1.88
N PHE A 83 6.88 -8.56 -2.39
CA PHE A 83 6.13 -8.96 -3.58
C PHE A 83 6.71 -8.50 -4.91
N THR A 84 7.50 -7.43 -4.96
CA THR A 84 8.02 -6.89 -6.22
C THR A 84 8.93 -7.87 -6.96
N GLY A 85 9.72 -8.67 -6.24
CA GLY A 85 10.55 -9.71 -6.84
C GLY A 85 9.72 -10.80 -7.54
N ILE A 86 8.66 -11.26 -6.88
CA ILE A 86 7.74 -12.26 -7.45
C ILE A 86 6.96 -11.65 -8.63
N ALA A 87 6.46 -10.44 -8.48
CA ALA A 87 5.75 -9.74 -9.56
C ALA A 87 6.64 -9.55 -10.79
N GLY A 88 7.89 -9.14 -10.58
CA GLY A 88 8.87 -9.00 -11.65
C GLY A 88 9.17 -10.33 -12.37
N LYS A 89 9.29 -11.43 -11.62
CA LYS A 89 9.45 -12.76 -12.19
C LYS A 89 8.25 -13.16 -13.06
N ILE A 90 7.03 -13.04 -12.53
CA ILE A 90 5.80 -13.35 -13.27
C ILE A 90 5.73 -12.55 -14.56
N ILE A 91 5.98 -11.24 -14.51
CA ILE A 91 5.97 -10.38 -15.70
C ILE A 91 7.03 -10.82 -16.71
N ALA A 92 8.27 -11.05 -16.27
CA ALA A 92 9.36 -11.45 -17.15
C ALA A 92 9.09 -12.77 -17.85
N GLU A 93 8.57 -13.76 -17.12
CA GLU A 93 8.20 -15.07 -17.70
C GLU A 93 7.10 -14.92 -18.76
N ASN A 94 6.11 -14.06 -18.53
CA ASN A 94 5.03 -13.82 -19.49
C ASN A 94 5.41 -12.90 -20.67
N MET A 95 6.54 -12.22 -20.61
CA MET A 95 7.11 -11.50 -21.75
C MET A 95 7.83 -12.44 -22.74
N ILE A 96 8.30 -13.58 -22.27
CA ILE A 96 9.13 -14.53 -23.04
C ILE A 96 8.28 -15.73 -23.50
N SER A 97 7.31 -16.13 -22.70
CA SER A 97 6.52 -17.35 -22.88
C SER A 97 5.03 -17.04 -23.04
N GLU A 98 4.24 -18.07 -23.34
CA GLU A 98 2.78 -17.99 -23.25
C GLU A 98 2.36 -17.70 -21.80
N LYS A 99 1.13 -17.19 -21.64
CA LYS A 99 0.56 -16.79 -20.36
C LYS A 99 0.69 -17.86 -19.29
N THR A 100 1.38 -17.55 -18.21
CA THR A 100 1.61 -18.48 -17.10
C THR A 100 0.38 -18.61 -16.20
N LYS A 101 0.26 -19.75 -15.50
CA LYS A 101 -0.83 -20.00 -14.54
C LYS A 101 -0.84 -19.00 -13.40
N GLU A 102 0.34 -18.49 -13.02
CA GLU A 102 0.52 -17.49 -11.97
C GLU A 102 -0.12 -16.17 -12.38
N LEU A 103 0.14 -15.69 -13.60
CA LEU A 103 -0.49 -14.46 -14.10
C LEU A 103 -2.00 -14.62 -14.19
N GLU A 104 -2.49 -15.75 -14.72
CA GLU A 104 -3.92 -16.04 -14.76
C GLU A 104 -4.57 -16.04 -13.38
N ALA A 105 -3.87 -16.58 -12.37
CA ALA A 105 -4.36 -16.61 -11.00
C ALA A 105 -4.53 -15.18 -10.45
N PHE A 106 -3.57 -14.28 -10.68
CA PHE A 106 -3.67 -12.88 -10.26
C PHE A 106 -4.78 -12.14 -11.00
N GLU A 107 -4.92 -12.32 -12.31
CA GLU A 107 -5.99 -11.68 -13.09
C GLU A 107 -7.41 -12.11 -12.68
N LYS A 108 -7.57 -13.33 -12.15
CA LYS A 108 -8.85 -13.82 -11.63
C LYS A 108 -9.24 -13.21 -10.28
N ILE A 109 -8.29 -12.60 -9.58
CA ILE A 109 -8.57 -11.96 -8.28
C ILE A 109 -9.41 -10.70 -8.50
N LYS A 110 -10.60 -10.68 -7.94
CA LYS A 110 -11.49 -9.51 -8.03
C LYS A 110 -11.07 -8.44 -7.03
N HIS A 111 -10.70 -7.29 -7.54
CA HIS A 111 -10.42 -6.10 -6.74
C HIS A 111 -11.67 -5.22 -6.65
N HIS A 112 -12.24 -5.12 -5.45
CA HIS A 112 -13.42 -4.29 -5.21
C HIS A 112 -13.03 -2.83 -4.96
N ASN A 113 -13.87 -1.92 -5.42
CA ASN A 113 -13.72 -0.50 -5.12
C ASN A 113 -13.91 -0.28 -3.61
N PHE A 114 -13.12 0.65 -3.04
CA PHE A 114 -13.28 1.01 -1.65
C PHE A 114 -14.67 1.65 -1.43
N PRO A 115 -15.45 1.20 -0.43
CA PRO A 115 -16.78 1.73 -0.13
C PRO A 115 -16.71 3.23 0.19
N GLY A 116 -17.78 3.96 -0.15
CA GLY A 116 -17.86 5.40 0.08
C GLY A 116 -17.33 6.28 -1.05
N GLY A 117 -16.87 5.69 -2.16
CA GLY A 117 -16.43 6.43 -3.34
C GLY A 117 -15.30 7.41 -3.03
N ARG A 118 -15.21 8.50 -3.81
CA ARG A 118 -14.09 9.46 -3.70
C ARG A 118 -14.15 10.35 -2.46
N LEU A 119 -15.36 10.66 -1.98
CA LEU A 119 -15.57 11.61 -0.89
C LEU A 119 -15.46 10.94 0.49
N PHE A 120 -16.02 9.75 0.65
CA PHE A 120 -16.14 9.10 1.96
C PHE A 120 -15.06 8.07 2.27
N ARG A 121 -14.22 7.68 1.28
CA ARG A 121 -13.18 6.67 1.50
C ARG A 121 -12.18 7.04 2.61
N MET A 122 -11.78 8.32 2.70
CA MET A 122 -10.82 8.75 3.73
C MET A 122 -11.45 8.77 5.14
N PRO A 123 -12.62 9.39 5.37
CA PRO A 123 -13.32 9.27 6.63
C PRO A 123 -13.55 7.82 7.04
N LEU A 124 -14.00 6.98 6.12
CA LEU A 124 -14.27 5.57 6.39
C LEU A 124 -12.99 4.80 6.75
N LEU A 125 -11.90 5.01 6.02
CA LEU A 125 -10.60 4.39 6.32
C LEU A 125 -10.11 4.77 7.72
N VAL A 126 -10.21 6.05 8.08
CA VAL A 126 -9.81 6.56 9.40
C VAL A 126 -10.67 5.93 10.51
N THR A 127 -11.99 5.85 10.29
CA THR A 127 -12.91 5.27 11.26
C THR A 127 -12.63 3.77 11.47
N ILE A 128 -12.48 3.00 10.39
CA ILE A 128 -12.16 1.56 10.47
C ILE A 128 -10.82 1.34 11.16
N SER A 129 -9.79 2.11 10.78
CA SER A 129 -8.45 1.98 11.37
C SER A 129 -8.45 2.36 12.87
N SER A 130 -9.24 3.35 13.25
CA SER A 130 -9.38 3.75 14.66
C SER A 130 -10.11 2.69 15.47
N MET A 131 -11.15 2.11 14.90
CA MET A 131 -11.91 1.02 15.52
C MET A 131 -11.06 -0.24 15.70
N GLN A 132 -10.28 -0.63 14.68
CA GLN A 132 -9.32 -1.74 14.80
C GLN A 132 -8.29 -1.48 15.89
N ARG A 133 -7.74 -0.27 15.95
CA ARG A 133 -6.79 0.11 16.99
C ARG A 133 -7.39 0.06 18.40
N MET A 134 -8.67 0.42 18.55
CA MET A 134 -9.38 0.27 19.81
C MET A 134 -9.56 -1.20 20.17
N MET A 135 -9.97 -2.04 19.23
CA MET A 135 -10.11 -3.49 19.46
C MET A 135 -8.78 -4.13 19.86
N ASP A 136 -7.67 -3.73 19.24
CA ASP A 136 -6.33 -4.22 19.59
C ASP A 136 -5.92 -3.84 21.03
N ILE A 137 -6.39 -2.68 21.53
CA ILE A 137 -6.12 -2.26 22.92
C ILE A 137 -6.94 -3.08 23.92
N PHE A 138 -8.15 -3.50 23.56
CA PHE A 138 -9.04 -4.26 24.46
C PHE A 138 -8.85 -5.78 24.37
N ASN A 139 -8.13 -6.29 23.37
CA ASN A 139 -7.84 -7.71 23.16
C ASN A 139 -6.45 -8.15 23.67
N VAL A 140 -5.78 -7.33 24.48
CA VAL A 140 -4.52 -7.67 25.16
C VAL A 140 -4.76 -8.17 26.56
#